data_0874268fe78901b4fda6aea23f89cf5e
#
_entry.id   0874268fe78901b4fda6aea23f89cf5e
#
_cell.length_a   1.000
_cell.length_b   1.000
_cell.length_c   1.000
_cell.angle_alpha   90.00
_cell.angle_beta   90.00
_cell.angle_gamma   90.00
#
_symmetry.space_group_name_H-M   'P 1'
#
loop_
_entity.id
_entity.type
_entity.pdbx_description
1 polymer ?
#
loop_
_entity_poly.entity_id
_entity_poly.type
_entity_poly.pdbx_seq_one_letter_code
_entity_poly.pdbx_strand_id
1 'polypeptide(L)'
;MEAKNADLTALRINRSPEPAEAASSGRARRWLTIGLPGATILVLAAVLLVRGGALGSSLPVHLTPATMVSPIRSGAVLVASGYVVAQRKAAVASKGTGRLVYLGVVEGNRVRAGQVIARIEDADVKAQLAQAQANVQLSRAELHDAERSLARERVLGDSGASSQASFDAAEFRYQRVKAGIAAAEAAVDAAQVALENTVIRAPFDGTVLTKNADVGEVVAPLAASAFSKSAVVTIADLRSLQVEADVAESNLEAVSPGQPCEIVLDAYPDVRYPGSVAMIVPTADRAKATVQVKVAFRSYDARVLPEMSAKVHFLPRPSRVAVDTQLVLVVPSTAVTERNGRSVVFVIERNRAVEVPVVVGRQVGSSVAIRDGLRPGVQVVDSVGVRLRGGVKVTVQ
;
A
#
# COMPACT_ATOMS: atom_id res chain seq x y z
N MET A 1 -3.40 45.38 -24.04
CA MET A 1 -3.73 44.72 -25.34
C MET A 1 -4.91 43.82 -25.12
N GLU A 2 -6.03 44.31 -25.63
CA GLU A 2 -7.36 43.73 -25.55
C GLU A 2 -7.46 42.47 -26.40
N ALA A 3 -8.12 41.45 -25.92
CA ALA A 3 -8.57 40.32 -26.72
C ALA A 3 -10.09 40.19 -26.63
N LYS A 4 -10.70 40.39 -27.75
CA LYS A 4 -12.09 40.41 -28.12
C LYS A 4 -12.89 39.20 -27.67
N ASN A 5 -13.98 39.46 -26.97
CA ASN A 5 -15.13 38.55 -26.81
C ASN A 5 -15.90 38.47 -28.13
N ALA A 6 -16.03 37.27 -28.67
CA ALA A 6 -16.91 37.01 -29.82
C ALA A 6 -18.29 36.60 -29.30
N ASP A 7 -19.26 37.40 -29.64
CA ASP A 7 -20.69 37.32 -29.35
C ASP A 7 -21.39 36.22 -30.18
N LEU A 8 -21.97 35.20 -29.54
CA LEU A 8 -22.63 34.06 -30.19
C LEU A 8 -24.16 34.15 -30.15
N THR A 9 -24.72 35.38 -30.15
CA THR A 9 -26.20 35.58 -30.07
C THR A 9 -26.93 35.67 -31.43
N ALA A 10 -26.23 35.38 -32.57
CA ALA A 10 -26.80 35.61 -33.90
C ALA A 10 -27.35 34.36 -34.64
N LEU A 11 -27.64 33.24 -33.96
CA LEU A 11 -28.22 32.05 -34.63
C LEU A 11 -29.51 31.56 -33.97
N ARG A 12 -30.49 32.45 -33.92
CA ARG A 12 -31.87 32.09 -33.56
C ARG A 12 -32.76 32.13 -34.77
N ILE A 13 -33.01 31.00 -35.44
CA ILE A 13 -33.99 30.84 -36.50
C ILE A 13 -35.40 30.82 -35.93
N ASN A 14 -36.18 31.83 -36.19
CA ASN A 14 -37.60 31.97 -35.86
C ASN A 14 -38.41 31.43 -37.02
N ARG A 15 -39.22 30.39 -36.84
CA ARG A 15 -40.22 29.93 -37.79
C ARG A 15 -41.60 30.21 -37.21
N SER A 16 -42.25 31.21 -37.77
CA SER A 16 -43.68 31.46 -37.63
C SER A 16 -44.49 30.58 -38.57
N PRO A 17 -45.62 30.05 -38.21
CA PRO A 17 -46.55 29.39 -39.13
C PRO A 17 -47.56 30.38 -39.69
N GLU A 18 -47.74 30.34 -40.96
CA GLU A 18 -48.73 31.06 -41.73
C GLU A 18 -50.05 30.26 -41.79
N PRO A 19 -51.24 30.92 -41.77
CA PRO A 19 -52.55 30.25 -41.77
C PRO A 19 -53.06 30.02 -43.20
N ALA A 20 -53.65 28.89 -43.45
CA ALA A 20 -54.36 28.62 -44.69
C ALA A 20 -55.89 28.66 -44.50
N GLU A 21 -56.48 29.39 -45.38
CA GLU A 21 -57.93 29.73 -45.43
C GLU A 21 -58.86 28.57 -45.82
N ALA A 22 -60.07 28.79 -45.44
CA ALA A 22 -61.21 27.91 -45.64
C ALA A 22 -61.74 27.93 -47.09
N ALA A 23 -62.24 26.87 -47.59
CA ALA A 23 -63.19 26.84 -48.68
C ALA A 23 -64.28 25.76 -48.43
N SER A 24 -65.49 26.26 -48.51
CA SER A 24 -66.79 25.63 -48.28
C SER A 24 -67.33 24.78 -49.43
N SER A 25 -68.23 23.95 -49.08
CA SER A 25 -69.44 23.46 -49.78
C SER A 25 -69.44 21.93 -49.82
N GLY A 26 -70.35 21.28 -49.17
CA GLY A 26 -71.77 21.21 -49.41
C GLY A 26 -72.11 19.96 -50.19
N ARG A 27 -72.57 18.98 -49.45
CA ARG A 27 -73.59 17.99 -49.85
C ARG A 27 -73.81 16.98 -48.70
N ALA A 28 -74.67 17.42 -47.85
CA ALA A 28 -75.21 16.64 -46.76
C ALA A 28 -76.44 15.87 -47.24
N ARG A 29 -76.78 14.96 -46.40
CA ARG A 29 -78.13 14.46 -46.31
C ARG A 29 -78.57 13.34 -47.25
N ARG A 30 -78.06 12.15 -46.93
CA ARG A 30 -78.74 10.87 -47.18
C ARG A 30 -77.89 9.65 -46.73
N TRP A 31 -77.52 9.56 -45.46
CA TRP A 31 -76.96 8.31 -44.92
C TRP A 31 -77.23 8.16 -43.41
N LEU A 32 -78.49 8.52 -42.99
CA LEU A 32 -78.79 8.54 -41.57
C LEU A 32 -79.75 7.40 -41.17
N THR A 33 -79.89 6.36 -41.95
CA THR A 33 -80.84 5.28 -41.63
C THR A 33 -80.29 3.86 -41.67
N ILE A 34 -79.00 3.63 -41.99
CA ILE A 34 -78.42 2.28 -42.02
C ILE A 34 -77.17 2.14 -41.11
N GLY A 35 -76.70 3.22 -40.48
CA GLY A 35 -75.47 3.21 -39.66
C GLY A 35 -75.61 2.89 -38.16
N LEU A 36 -76.84 2.89 -37.60
CA LEU A 36 -77.00 2.74 -36.15
C LEU A 36 -76.83 1.33 -35.59
N PRO A 37 -77.17 0.21 -36.24
CA PRO A 37 -76.93 -1.09 -35.67
C PRO A 37 -75.46 -1.55 -35.80
N GLY A 38 -74.70 -1.06 -36.84
CA GLY A 38 -73.30 -1.41 -37.04
C GLY A 38 -72.36 -0.78 -36.03
N ALA A 39 -72.66 0.47 -35.64
CA ALA A 39 -71.81 1.21 -34.65
C ALA A 39 -71.95 0.62 -33.23
N THR A 40 -73.14 0.16 -32.85
CA THR A 40 -73.35 -0.49 -31.54
C THR A 40 -72.65 -1.85 -31.42
N ILE A 41 -72.63 -2.65 -32.52
CA ILE A 41 -71.92 -3.92 -32.54
C ILE A 41 -70.40 -3.70 -32.50
N LEU A 42 -69.88 -2.69 -33.20
CA LEU A 42 -68.46 -2.34 -33.15
C LEU A 42 -68.01 -1.81 -31.78
N VAL A 43 -68.84 -1.01 -31.15
CA VAL A 43 -68.57 -0.54 -29.78
C VAL A 43 -68.67 -1.67 -28.76
N LEU A 44 -69.63 -2.59 -28.93
CA LEU A 44 -69.74 -3.76 -28.05
C LEU A 44 -68.58 -4.73 -28.25
N ALA A 45 -68.13 -4.95 -29.51
CA ALA A 45 -66.96 -5.73 -29.82
C ALA A 45 -65.64 -5.06 -29.30
N ALA A 46 -65.50 -3.73 -29.41
CA ALA A 46 -64.40 -2.98 -28.85
C ALA A 46 -64.39 -3.05 -27.31
N VAL A 47 -65.55 -2.92 -26.67
CA VAL A 47 -65.68 -3.06 -25.19
C VAL A 47 -65.42 -4.49 -24.72
N LEU A 48 -65.81 -5.52 -25.49
CA LEU A 48 -65.50 -6.90 -25.21
C LEU A 48 -64.01 -7.21 -25.44
N LEU A 49 -63.34 -6.62 -26.46
CA LEU A 49 -61.91 -6.72 -26.69
C LEU A 49 -61.10 -6.03 -25.60
N VAL A 50 -61.54 -4.87 -25.13
CA VAL A 50 -60.91 -4.11 -24.01
C VAL A 50 -61.13 -4.82 -22.66
N ARG A 51 -62.32 -5.40 -22.44
CA ARG A 51 -62.64 -6.16 -21.22
C ARG A 51 -62.03 -7.60 -21.27
N GLY A 52 -61.84 -8.17 -22.45
CA GLY A 52 -61.23 -9.49 -22.65
C GLY A 52 -59.69 -9.50 -22.49
N GLY A 53 -59.08 -8.36 -22.26
CA GLY A 53 -57.61 -8.29 -22.01
C GLY A 53 -56.73 -8.61 -23.25
N ALA A 54 -57.30 -8.55 -24.49
CA ALA A 54 -56.57 -8.81 -25.71
C ALA A 54 -55.61 -7.70 -26.15
N LEU A 55 -55.66 -6.51 -25.48
CA LEU A 55 -54.75 -5.35 -25.66
C LEU A 55 -53.92 -5.07 -24.41
N GLY A 56 -53.60 -6.10 -23.62
CA GLY A 56 -52.68 -5.99 -22.52
C GLY A 56 -51.29 -5.76 -23.02
N SER A 57 -50.76 -4.53 -22.99
CA SER A 57 -49.36 -4.23 -23.22
C SER A 57 -48.54 -5.03 -22.21
N SER A 58 -47.73 -5.97 -22.73
CA SER A 58 -46.76 -6.70 -21.88
C SER A 58 -45.71 -5.72 -21.34
N LEU A 59 -45.47 -5.74 -20.04
CA LEU A 59 -44.43 -4.94 -19.41
C LEU A 59 -43.04 -5.59 -19.70
N PRO A 60 -42.09 -4.83 -20.26
CA PRO A 60 -40.74 -5.33 -20.39
C PRO A 60 -40.07 -5.42 -19.00
N VAL A 61 -39.43 -6.55 -18.71
CA VAL A 61 -38.77 -6.82 -17.44
C VAL A 61 -37.41 -7.47 -17.69
N HIS A 62 -36.42 -7.09 -16.92
CA HIS A 62 -35.12 -7.75 -16.85
C HIS A 62 -35.16 -8.86 -15.80
N LEU A 63 -34.52 -9.98 -16.10
CA LEU A 63 -34.43 -11.12 -15.21
C LEU A 63 -33.02 -11.30 -14.66
N THR A 64 -32.93 -11.59 -13.39
CA THR A 64 -31.68 -11.95 -12.72
C THR A 64 -31.86 -13.29 -11.99
N PRO A 65 -30.95 -14.25 -12.15
CA PRO A 65 -31.05 -15.50 -11.42
C PRO A 65 -30.75 -15.32 -9.94
N ALA A 66 -31.50 -15.98 -9.08
CA ALA A 66 -31.18 -16.12 -7.68
C ALA A 66 -29.96 -17.04 -7.52
N THR A 67 -28.82 -16.48 -7.07
CA THR A 67 -27.55 -17.19 -6.99
C THR A 67 -27.15 -17.51 -5.56
N MET A 68 -26.44 -18.62 -5.36
CA MET A 68 -25.84 -18.97 -4.09
C MET A 68 -24.48 -18.31 -3.97
N VAL A 69 -24.32 -17.43 -2.98
CA VAL A 69 -23.05 -16.70 -2.75
C VAL A 69 -22.52 -17.04 -1.36
N SER A 70 -21.23 -17.33 -1.28
CA SER A 70 -20.56 -17.42 0.01
C SER A 70 -20.32 -16.00 0.54
N PRO A 71 -20.84 -15.64 1.72
CA PRO A 71 -20.69 -14.29 2.28
C PRO A 71 -19.24 -13.91 2.59
N ILE A 72 -18.32 -14.86 2.57
CA ILE A 72 -16.88 -14.65 2.86
C ILE A 72 -16.16 -13.92 1.73
N ARG A 73 -16.66 -13.95 0.46
CA ARG A 73 -15.97 -13.34 -0.68
C ARG A 73 -16.25 -11.85 -0.91
N SER A 74 -17.22 -11.26 -0.24
CA SER A 74 -17.62 -9.86 -0.45
C SER A 74 -17.12 -8.88 0.61
N GLY A 75 -16.17 -9.26 1.45
CA GLY A 75 -15.86 -8.51 2.65
C GLY A 75 -14.45 -7.97 2.75
N ALA A 76 -13.90 -7.34 1.70
CA ALA A 76 -12.85 -6.37 1.97
C ALA A 76 -13.50 -5.16 2.64
N VAL A 77 -13.26 -4.98 3.94
CA VAL A 77 -13.83 -3.86 4.71
C VAL A 77 -13.20 -2.55 4.28
N LEU A 78 -11.95 -2.60 3.83
CA LEU A 78 -11.16 -1.43 3.47
C LEU A 78 -10.04 -1.83 2.51
N VAL A 79 -9.75 -0.95 1.55
CA VAL A 79 -8.58 -1.06 0.67
C VAL A 79 -7.70 0.16 0.87
N ALA A 80 -6.41 -0.03 1.09
CA ALA A 80 -5.44 1.04 1.15
C ALA A 80 -4.30 0.77 0.17
N SER A 81 -3.76 1.83 -0.41
CA SER A 81 -2.58 1.79 -1.27
C SER A 81 -1.31 2.02 -0.47
N GLY A 82 -0.21 1.46 -0.93
CA GLY A 82 1.07 1.62 -0.27
C GLY A 82 2.21 1.06 -1.10
N TYR A 83 3.38 0.94 -0.49
CA TYR A 83 4.58 0.44 -1.14
C TYR A 83 5.20 -0.70 -0.34
N VAL A 84 5.81 -1.63 -1.06
CA VAL A 84 6.64 -2.68 -0.47
C VAL A 84 7.95 -2.07 0.00
N VAL A 85 8.28 -2.24 1.26
CA VAL A 85 9.56 -1.77 1.83
C VAL A 85 10.26 -2.92 2.55
N ALA A 86 11.58 -2.86 2.59
CA ALA A 86 12.34 -3.78 3.44
C ALA A 86 12.34 -3.24 4.87
N GLN A 87 11.99 -4.05 5.85
CA GLN A 87 12.05 -3.69 7.26
C GLN A 87 13.49 -3.31 7.69
N ARG A 88 14.49 -3.99 7.10
CA ARG A 88 15.91 -3.69 7.30
C ARG A 88 16.49 -3.15 6.00
N LYS A 89 16.69 -1.82 5.95
CA LYS A 89 17.29 -1.09 4.85
C LYS A 89 18.32 -0.12 5.42
N ALA A 90 19.50 -0.07 4.85
CA ALA A 90 20.54 0.86 5.25
C ALA A 90 21.25 1.46 4.04
N ALA A 91 21.41 2.78 4.06
CA ALA A 91 22.34 3.48 3.22
C ALA A 91 23.73 3.38 3.86
N VAL A 92 24.63 2.61 3.27
CA VAL A 92 25.96 2.36 3.79
C VAL A 92 26.87 3.50 3.36
N ALA A 93 27.25 4.32 4.33
CA ALA A 93 28.12 5.46 4.15
C ALA A 93 29.56 5.13 4.55
N SER A 94 30.50 5.94 4.07
CA SER A 94 31.86 5.96 4.62
C SER A 94 31.86 6.64 5.99
N LYS A 95 32.68 6.15 6.91
CA LYS A 95 32.98 6.81 8.19
C LYS A 95 34.12 7.82 8.06
N GLY A 96 34.99 7.64 7.07
CA GLY A 96 36.07 8.57 6.74
C GLY A 96 35.77 9.35 5.46
N THR A 97 36.48 10.45 5.26
CA THR A 97 36.47 11.21 4.01
C THR A 97 37.65 10.80 3.14
N GLY A 98 37.41 10.53 1.86
CA GLY A 98 38.47 10.20 0.92
C GLY A 98 37.92 9.77 -0.44
N ARG A 99 38.83 9.55 -1.39
CA ARG A 99 38.50 9.07 -2.72
C ARG A 99 38.24 7.55 -2.69
N LEU A 100 37.17 7.10 -3.32
CA LEU A 100 36.83 5.69 -3.46
C LEU A 100 37.83 5.00 -4.41
N VAL A 101 38.64 4.08 -3.91
CA VAL A 101 39.64 3.35 -4.72
C VAL A 101 39.23 1.93 -5.09
N TYR A 102 38.24 1.38 -4.37
CA TYR A 102 37.72 0.04 -4.61
C TYR A 102 36.23 -0.03 -4.29
N LEU A 103 35.49 -0.66 -5.19
CA LEU A 103 34.07 -1.01 -5.00
C LEU A 103 33.87 -2.45 -5.49
N GLY A 104 33.64 -3.38 -4.55
CA GLY A 104 33.57 -4.83 -4.81
C GLY A 104 32.15 -5.36 -5.03
N VAL A 105 31.15 -4.50 -5.18
CA VAL A 105 29.75 -4.90 -5.33
C VAL A 105 29.05 -4.07 -6.42
N VAL A 106 28.07 -4.70 -7.05
CA VAL A 106 27.13 -4.06 -7.98
C VAL A 106 25.70 -4.30 -7.51
N GLU A 107 24.77 -3.58 -8.09
CA GLU A 107 23.34 -3.73 -7.82
C GLU A 107 22.88 -5.17 -8.06
N GLY A 108 22.01 -5.67 -7.18
CA GLY A 108 21.57 -7.06 -7.18
C GLY A 108 22.50 -8.05 -6.47
N ASN A 109 23.75 -7.69 -6.14
CA ASN A 109 24.64 -8.59 -5.42
C ASN A 109 24.16 -8.84 -4.00
N ARG A 110 24.29 -10.11 -3.56
CA ARG A 110 24.10 -10.49 -2.16
C ARG A 110 25.39 -10.25 -1.38
N VAL A 111 25.25 -9.63 -0.22
CA VAL A 111 26.36 -9.34 0.70
C VAL A 111 26.08 -9.93 2.07
N ARG A 112 27.16 -10.31 2.78
CA ARG A 112 27.10 -10.79 4.17
C ARG A 112 27.52 -9.70 5.14
N ALA A 113 27.02 -9.76 6.36
CA ALA A 113 27.48 -8.89 7.43
C ALA A 113 29.01 -8.90 7.57
N GLY A 114 29.63 -7.73 7.69
CA GLY A 114 31.09 -7.56 7.75
C GLY A 114 31.82 -7.66 6.42
N GLN A 115 31.19 -8.10 5.33
CA GLN A 115 31.82 -8.16 4.00
C GLN A 115 32.26 -6.77 3.55
N VAL A 116 33.49 -6.68 3.02
CA VAL A 116 34.01 -5.43 2.46
C VAL A 116 33.25 -5.10 1.17
N ILE A 117 32.62 -3.93 1.17
CA ILE A 117 31.88 -3.39 0.03
C ILE A 117 32.77 -2.47 -0.78
N ALA A 118 33.50 -1.59 -0.08
CA ALA A 118 34.30 -0.55 -0.71
C ALA A 118 35.48 -0.17 0.17
N ARG A 119 36.47 0.50 -0.42
CA ARG A 119 37.63 1.10 0.28
C ARG A 119 37.85 2.50 -0.24
N ILE A 120 38.14 3.40 0.67
CA ILE A 120 38.67 4.73 0.35
C ILE A 120 40.19 4.72 0.41
N GLU A 121 40.82 5.72 -0.19
CA GLU A 121 42.25 5.93 -0.19
C GLU A 121 42.77 5.97 1.25
N ASP A 122 43.75 5.17 1.58
CA ASP A 122 44.21 4.93 2.94
C ASP A 122 45.73 5.24 3.15
N ALA A 123 46.39 5.76 2.12
CA ALA A 123 47.83 6.01 2.17
C ALA A 123 48.24 6.94 3.31
N ASP A 124 47.52 8.06 3.48
CA ASP A 124 47.77 9.04 4.52
C ASP A 124 47.52 8.46 5.90
N VAL A 125 46.44 7.71 6.06
CA VAL A 125 46.05 7.09 7.35
C VAL A 125 47.05 5.99 7.74
N LYS A 126 47.56 5.21 6.80
CA LYS A 126 48.63 4.22 7.02
C LYS A 126 49.93 4.90 7.46
N ALA A 127 50.27 6.04 6.84
CA ALA A 127 51.44 6.80 7.24
C ALA A 127 51.30 7.36 8.69
N GLN A 128 50.12 7.83 9.07
CA GLN A 128 49.81 8.26 10.43
C GLN A 128 49.91 7.11 11.44
N LEU A 129 49.38 5.92 11.09
CA LEU A 129 49.50 4.74 11.94
C LEU A 129 50.98 4.34 12.14
N ALA A 130 51.78 4.34 11.07
CA ALA A 130 53.21 4.03 11.14
C ALA A 130 53.96 5.04 12.02
N GLN A 131 53.64 6.34 11.92
CA GLN A 131 54.18 7.39 12.78
C GLN A 131 53.82 7.14 14.25
N ALA A 132 52.56 6.86 14.57
CA ALA A 132 52.14 6.56 15.94
C ALA A 132 52.86 5.32 16.50
N GLN A 133 52.99 4.27 15.70
CA GLN A 133 53.71 3.06 16.09
C GLN A 133 55.24 3.35 16.37
N ALA A 134 55.85 4.20 15.54
CA ALA A 134 57.24 4.60 15.78
C ALA A 134 57.41 5.38 17.09
N ASN A 135 56.43 6.23 17.42
CA ASN A 135 56.44 6.98 18.70
C ASN A 135 56.32 6.06 19.93
N VAL A 136 55.54 4.96 19.85
CA VAL A 136 55.50 3.93 20.90
C VAL A 136 56.89 3.27 21.06
N GLN A 137 57.54 2.95 19.95
CA GLN A 137 58.90 2.35 20.01
C GLN A 137 59.91 3.32 20.67
N LEU A 138 59.85 4.59 20.32
CA LEU A 138 60.70 5.62 20.96
C LEU A 138 60.44 5.68 22.48
N SER A 139 59.17 5.79 22.90
CA SER A 139 58.80 5.83 24.30
C SER A 139 59.18 4.55 25.06
N ARG A 140 59.14 3.39 24.42
CA ARG A 140 59.64 2.13 25.03
C ARG A 140 61.16 2.13 25.22
N ALA A 141 61.92 2.71 24.29
CA ALA A 141 63.37 2.86 24.46
C ALA A 141 63.69 3.81 25.64
N GLU A 142 62.93 4.90 25.75
CA GLU A 142 63.06 5.84 26.90
C GLU A 142 62.70 5.16 28.24
N LEU A 143 61.66 4.30 28.26
CA LEU A 143 61.31 3.50 29.43
C LEU A 143 62.49 2.66 29.91
N HIS A 144 63.12 1.95 28.98
CA HIS A 144 64.26 1.09 29.32
C HIS A 144 65.45 1.85 29.89
N ASP A 145 65.68 3.10 29.42
CA ASP A 145 66.66 4.00 30.02
C ASP A 145 66.24 4.47 31.43
N ALA A 146 64.96 4.86 31.59
CA ALA A 146 64.42 5.29 32.89
C ALA A 146 64.44 4.15 33.92
N GLU A 147 64.11 2.92 33.52
CA GLU A 147 64.18 1.69 34.36
C GLU A 147 65.62 1.43 34.85
N ARG A 148 66.60 1.49 33.95
CA ARG A 148 68.02 1.31 34.30
C ARG A 148 68.49 2.45 35.23
N SER A 149 68.03 3.67 35.00
CA SER A 149 68.40 4.80 35.86
C SER A 149 67.84 4.62 37.27
N LEU A 150 66.54 4.29 37.38
CA LEU A 150 65.88 4.01 38.67
C LEU A 150 66.55 2.83 39.43
N ALA A 151 66.85 1.73 38.71
CA ALA A 151 67.52 0.58 39.32
C ALA A 151 68.92 0.95 39.86
N ARG A 152 69.71 1.80 39.16
CA ARG A 152 70.97 2.33 39.61
C ARG A 152 70.81 3.17 40.89
N GLU A 153 69.89 4.17 40.87
CA GLU A 153 69.65 5.06 42.02
C GLU A 153 69.17 4.27 43.25
N ARG A 154 68.45 3.20 43.05
CA ARG A 154 68.02 2.30 44.13
C ARG A 154 69.20 1.62 44.81
N VAL A 155 70.10 1.03 44.02
CA VAL A 155 71.32 0.36 44.55
C VAL A 155 72.25 1.38 45.24
N LEU A 156 72.40 2.60 44.68
CA LEU A 156 73.21 3.66 45.26
C LEU A 156 72.58 4.23 46.56
N GLY A 157 71.25 4.33 46.61
CA GLY A 157 70.52 4.73 47.81
C GLY A 157 70.67 3.72 48.96
N ASP A 158 70.56 2.42 48.64
CA ASP A 158 70.74 1.34 49.66
C ASP A 158 72.18 1.32 50.21
N SER A 159 73.16 1.76 49.44
CA SER A 159 74.57 1.92 49.89
C SER A 159 74.91 3.25 50.57
N GLY A 160 73.92 4.19 50.64
CA GLY A 160 74.12 5.54 51.18
C GLY A 160 74.86 6.49 50.21
N ALA A 161 75.08 6.07 48.93
CA ALA A 161 75.85 6.83 47.93
C ALA A 161 74.96 7.76 47.07
N SER A 162 73.64 7.71 47.23
CA SER A 162 72.74 8.66 46.57
C SER A 162 71.74 9.33 47.56
N SER A 163 71.31 10.53 47.22
CA SER A 163 70.30 11.26 48.01
C SER A 163 68.87 10.80 47.75
N GLN A 164 68.00 10.91 48.74
CA GLN A 164 66.53 10.60 48.57
C GLN A 164 65.97 11.40 47.40
N ALA A 165 66.36 12.67 47.23
CA ALA A 165 65.90 13.57 46.16
C ALA A 165 66.25 12.98 44.76
N SER A 166 67.45 12.36 44.62
CA SER A 166 67.90 11.75 43.37
C SER A 166 67.08 10.46 43.02
N PHE A 167 66.77 9.66 44.04
CA PHE A 167 65.93 8.50 43.90
C PHE A 167 64.49 8.91 43.48
N ASP A 168 63.88 9.88 44.21
CA ASP A 168 62.56 10.39 43.92
C ASP A 168 62.48 10.94 42.48
N ALA A 169 63.53 11.68 42.04
CA ALA A 169 63.60 12.20 40.67
C ALA A 169 63.63 11.09 39.61
N ALA A 170 64.39 10.00 39.86
CA ALA A 170 64.44 8.85 38.96
C ALA A 170 63.08 8.09 38.92
N GLU A 171 62.44 7.95 40.10
CA GLU A 171 61.11 7.31 40.19
C GLU A 171 60.04 8.14 39.44
N PHE A 172 60.00 9.45 39.65
CA PHE A 172 59.07 10.35 38.92
C PHE A 172 59.35 10.32 37.40
N ARG A 173 60.60 10.27 36.98
CA ARG A 173 60.95 10.11 35.57
C ARG A 173 60.41 8.77 34.99
N TYR A 174 60.62 7.67 35.71
CA TYR A 174 60.08 6.35 35.30
C TYR A 174 58.53 6.41 35.19
N GLN A 175 57.83 6.94 36.18
CA GLN A 175 56.38 7.04 36.17
C GLN A 175 55.89 7.92 35.01
N ARG A 176 56.57 9.04 34.73
CA ARG A 176 56.26 9.95 33.62
C ARG A 176 56.39 9.26 32.26
N VAL A 177 57.48 8.55 32.06
CA VAL A 177 57.74 7.83 30.79
C VAL A 177 56.70 6.70 30.62
N LYS A 178 56.41 5.99 31.69
CA LYS A 178 55.36 4.97 31.69
C LYS A 178 54.00 5.53 31.31
N ALA A 179 53.61 6.68 31.85
CA ALA A 179 52.40 7.37 31.45
C ALA A 179 52.47 7.87 29.99
N GLY A 180 53.65 8.27 29.51
CA GLY A 180 53.88 8.65 28.11
C GLY A 180 53.65 7.50 27.13
N ILE A 181 54.03 6.25 27.49
CA ILE A 181 53.74 5.06 26.68
C ILE A 181 52.23 4.85 26.54
N ALA A 182 51.48 4.94 27.64
CA ALA A 182 50.01 4.77 27.59
C ALA A 182 49.38 5.81 26.66
N ALA A 183 49.89 7.03 26.66
CA ALA A 183 49.42 8.08 25.74
C ALA A 183 49.77 7.78 24.27
N ALA A 184 51.00 7.27 24.04
CA ALA A 184 51.45 6.88 22.71
C ALA A 184 50.66 5.66 22.17
N GLU A 185 50.38 4.68 23.02
CA GLU A 185 49.53 3.51 22.67
C GLU A 185 48.11 3.93 22.35
N ALA A 186 47.52 4.83 23.09
CA ALA A 186 46.18 5.42 22.77
C ALA A 186 46.20 6.16 21.41
N ALA A 187 47.30 6.78 21.02
CA ALA A 187 47.46 7.37 19.69
C ALA A 187 47.52 6.33 18.57
N VAL A 188 48.15 5.15 18.82
CA VAL A 188 48.12 4.01 17.87
C VAL A 188 46.68 3.49 17.71
N ASP A 189 45.97 3.31 18.82
CA ASP A 189 44.57 2.87 18.78
C ASP A 189 43.69 3.82 17.97
N ALA A 190 43.85 5.13 18.18
CA ALA A 190 43.12 6.15 17.42
C ALA A 190 43.46 6.09 15.90
N ALA A 191 44.73 5.94 15.54
CA ALA A 191 45.16 5.76 14.14
C ALA A 191 44.67 4.46 13.52
N GLN A 192 44.58 3.39 14.31
CA GLN A 192 44.05 2.11 13.89
C GLN A 192 42.55 2.20 13.57
N VAL A 193 41.78 2.87 14.44
CA VAL A 193 40.33 3.14 14.19
C VAL A 193 40.15 3.99 12.94
N ALA A 194 41.03 5.00 12.73
CA ALA A 194 40.98 5.80 11.50
C ALA A 194 41.22 4.95 10.25
N LEU A 195 42.16 4.00 10.31
CA LEU A 195 42.44 3.04 9.20
C LEU A 195 41.23 2.10 8.98
N GLU A 196 40.62 1.58 10.04
CA GLU A 196 39.40 0.76 9.91
C GLU A 196 38.25 1.53 9.27
N ASN A 197 38.13 2.82 9.53
CA ASN A 197 37.10 3.67 8.94
C ASN A 197 37.29 3.90 7.43
N THR A 198 38.46 3.56 6.85
CA THR A 198 38.66 3.58 5.39
C THR A 198 38.05 2.37 4.69
N VAL A 199 37.66 1.34 5.43
CA VAL A 199 37.04 0.12 4.88
C VAL A 199 35.56 0.13 5.16
N ILE A 200 34.77 0.17 4.09
CA ILE A 200 33.32 0.20 4.15
C ILE A 200 32.79 -1.23 4.09
N ARG A 201 32.05 -1.63 5.13
CA ARG A 201 31.53 -3.01 5.29
C ARG A 201 30.00 -3.02 5.33
N ALA A 202 29.41 -4.17 4.95
CA ALA A 202 27.98 -4.42 5.09
C ALA A 202 27.60 -4.51 6.57
N PRO A 203 26.56 -3.78 7.03
CA PRO A 203 26.11 -3.85 8.42
C PRO A 203 25.31 -5.11 8.74
N PHE A 204 24.72 -5.77 7.73
CA PHE A 204 23.94 -7.00 7.84
C PHE A 204 23.91 -7.76 6.50
N ASP A 205 23.41 -8.99 6.54
CA ASP A 205 23.18 -9.79 5.33
C ASP A 205 22.04 -9.20 4.50
N GLY A 206 22.27 -8.94 3.22
CA GLY A 206 21.25 -8.31 2.38
C GLY A 206 21.62 -8.33 0.90
N THR A 207 20.85 -7.59 0.13
CA THR A 207 21.07 -7.38 -1.30
C THR A 207 21.30 -5.89 -1.55
N VAL A 208 22.25 -5.56 -2.41
CA VAL A 208 22.52 -4.20 -2.86
C VAL A 208 21.38 -3.75 -3.77
N LEU A 209 20.66 -2.70 -3.37
CA LEU A 209 19.57 -2.13 -4.16
C LEU A 209 20.07 -1.09 -5.15
N THR A 210 20.91 -0.16 -4.67
CA THR A 210 21.42 0.95 -5.47
C THR A 210 22.90 1.17 -5.19
N LYS A 211 23.62 1.53 -6.21
CA LYS A 211 25.00 2.05 -6.15
C LYS A 211 24.95 3.57 -6.27
N ASN A 212 25.35 4.28 -5.23
CA ASN A 212 25.25 5.73 -5.16
C ASN A 212 26.58 6.43 -5.47
N ALA A 213 27.71 5.71 -5.40
CA ALA A 213 29.04 6.25 -5.67
C ALA A 213 29.85 5.32 -6.57
N ASP A 214 30.73 5.92 -7.38
CA ASP A 214 31.64 5.23 -8.28
C ASP A 214 33.12 5.33 -7.81
N VAL A 215 33.96 4.40 -8.29
CA VAL A 215 35.40 4.44 -8.05
C VAL A 215 35.97 5.73 -8.65
N GLY A 216 36.78 6.43 -7.86
CA GLY A 216 37.34 7.75 -8.18
C GLY A 216 36.58 8.93 -7.59
N GLU A 217 35.33 8.74 -7.14
CA GLU A 217 34.54 9.80 -6.47
C GLU A 217 34.98 10.00 -5.01
N VAL A 218 34.73 11.19 -4.51
CA VAL A 218 35.00 11.53 -3.11
C VAL A 218 33.76 11.23 -2.27
N VAL A 219 33.92 10.42 -1.23
CA VAL A 219 32.89 10.09 -0.26
C VAL A 219 33.21 10.69 1.10
N ALA A 220 32.18 11.08 1.85
CA ALA A 220 32.31 11.66 3.18
C ALA A 220 31.11 11.26 4.05
N PRO A 221 31.24 11.22 5.39
CA PRO A 221 30.15 10.89 6.32
C PRO A 221 28.95 11.81 6.19
N LEU A 222 29.17 13.07 5.88
CA LEU A 222 28.19 14.10 5.56
C LEU A 222 28.53 14.65 4.20
N ALA A 223 27.50 14.96 3.39
CA ALA A 223 27.70 15.64 2.11
C ALA A 223 28.21 17.07 2.38
N ALA A 224 29.50 17.17 2.61
CA ALA A 224 30.19 18.45 2.95
C ALA A 224 30.29 19.38 1.74
N SER A 225 30.04 18.88 0.53
CA SER A 225 30.03 19.66 -0.72
C SER A 225 29.08 19.05 -1.73
N ALA A 226 28.74 19.81 -2.78
CA ALA A 226 27.92 19.33 -3.89
C ALA A 226 28.55 18.13 -4.66
N PHE A 227 29.85 17.89 -4.44
CA PHE A 227 30.63 16.83 -5.11
C PHE A 227 30.90 15.61 -4.21
N SER A 228 30.53 15.66 -2.91
CA SER A 228 30.71 14.53 -2.01
C SER A 228 29.42 13.75 -1.84
N LYS A 229 29.51 12.42 -1.88
CA LYS A 229 28.39 11.51 -1.67
C LYS A 229 28.45 10.94 -0.24
N SER A 230 27.33 10.95 0.45
CA SER A 230 27.26 10.43 1.82
C SER A 230 27.13 8.92 1.85
N ALA A 231 26.34 8.32 0.95
CA ALA A 231 26.15 6.88 0.86
C ALA A 231 26.88 6.30 -0.36
N VAL A 232 27.53 5.17 -0.19
CA VAL A 232 28.19 4.42 -1.28
C VAL A 232 27.22 3.46 -1.94
N VAL A 233 26.49 2.68 -1.14
CA VAL A 233 25.46 1.75 -1.60
C VAL A 233 24.28 1.73 -0.64
N THR A 234 23.11 1.33 -1.14
CA THR A 234 21.96 1.01 -0.30
C THR A 234 21.76 -0.51 -0.27
N ILE A 235 21.66 -1.08 0.92
CA ILE A 235 21.46 -2.50 1.15
C ILE A 235 20.11 -2.72 1.82
N ALA A 236 19.38 -3.77 1.42
CA ALA A 236 18.16 -4.20 2.08
C ALA A 236 18.12 -5.72 2.27
N ASP A 237 17.49 -6.14 3.35
CA ASP A 237 17.19 -7.55 3.59
C ASP A 237 15.88 -7.92 2.91
N LEU A 238 15.98 -8.57 1.75
CA LEU A 238 14.81 -9.00 0.97
C LEU A 238 13.98 -10.11 1.64
N ARG A 239 14.40 -10.62 2.79
CA ARG A 239 13.63 -11.59 3.59
C ARG A 239 12.73 -10.92 4.63
N SER A 240 12.82 -9.60 4.75
CA SER A 240 12.08 -8.79 5.72
C SER A 240 11.18 -7.76 5.04
N LEU A 241 10.51 -8.14 3.94
CA LEU A 241 9.62 -7.24 3.22
C LEU A 241 8.29 -7.06 3.97
N GLN A 242 7.78 -5.86 3.94
CA GLN A 242 6.47 -5.46 4.44
C GLN A 242 5.86 -4.42 3.51
N VAL A 243 4.56 -4.19 3.62
CA VAL A 243 3.90 -3.09 2.92
C VAL A 243 3.64 -1.96 3.91
N GLU A 244 4.01 -0.75 3.54
CA GLU A 244 3.61 0.47 4.23
C GLU A 244 2.41 1.04 3.48
N ALA A 245 1.22 0.85 4.06
CA ALA A 245 -0.05 1.26 3.48
C ALA A 245 -0.55 2.55 4.13
N ASP A 246 -0.98 3.50 3.31
CA ASP A 246 -1.55 4.77 3.76
C ASP A 246 -3.07 4.59 3.94
N VAL A 247 -3.53 4.57 5.18
CA VAL A 247 -4.94 4.44 5.55
C VAL A 247 -5.49 5.80 5.92
N ALA A 248 -6.62 6.20 5.33
CA ALA A 248 -7.29 7.46 5.69
C ALA A 248 -7.70 7.46 7.18
N GLU A 249 -7.53 8.58 7.87
CA GLU A 249 -7.87 8.71 9.30
C GLU A 249 -9.31 8.30 9.60
N SER A 250 -10.25 8.63 8.72
CA SER A 250 -11.66 8.26 8.84
C SER A 250 -11.92 6.74 8.88
N ASN A 251 -10.99 5.94 8.37
CA ASN A 251 -11.11 4.49 8.28
C ASN A 251 -10.23 3.75 9.30
N LEU A 252 -9.51 4.48 10.14
CA LEU A 252 -8.54 3.89 11.07
C LEU A 252 -9.19 2.98 12.12
N GLU A 253 -10.43 3.28 12.51
CA GLU A 253 -11.21 2.45 13.46
C GLU A 253 -11.43 1.02 12.94
N ALA A 254 -11.50 0.84 11.62
CA ALA A 254 -11.69 -0.46 10.98
C ALA A 254 -10.41 -1.31 10.92
N VAL A 255 -9.23 -0.74 11.25
CA VAL A 255 -7.94 -1.41 11.20
C VAL A 255 -7.40 -1.67 12.59
N SER A 256 -6.80 -2.84 12.79
CA SER A 256 -6.21 -3.20 14.07
C SER A 256 -5.05 -4.18 13.93
N PRO A 257 -4.09 -4.14 14.87
CA PRO A 257 -2.96 -5.06 14.88
C PRO A 257 -3.41 -6.53 14.83
N GLY A 258 -2.70 -7.35 14.06
CA GLY A 258 -3.01 -8.77 13.86
C GLY A 258 -4.16 -9.06 12.88
N GLN A 259 -4.85 -8.05 12.36
CA GLN A 259 -5.93 -8.24 11.40
C GLN A 259 -5.40 -8.90 10.13
N PRO A 260 -6.07 -9.96 9.60
CA PRO A 260 -5.69 -10.58 8.35
C PRO A 260 -5.97 -9.63 7.18
N CYS A 261 -5.11 -9.68 6.17
CA CYS A 261 -5.24 -8.89 4.96
C CYS A 261 -4.70 -9.66 3.75
N GLU A 262 -5.12 -9.26 2.57
CA GLU A 262 -4.58 -9.70 1.30
C GLU A 262 -3.81 -8.55 0.65
N ILE A 263 -2.60 -8.83 0.20
CA ILE A 263 -1.73 -7.87 -0.48
C ILE A 263 -1.73 -8.22 -1.96
N VAL A 264 -2.01 -7.24 -2.79
CA VAL A 264 -1.98 -7.35 -4.26
C VAL A 264 -0.99 -6.33 -4.78
N LEU A 265 0.00 -6.78 -5.53
CA LEU A 265 0.97 -5.90 -6.18
C LEU A 265 0.38 -5.38 -7.49
N ASP A 266 0.57 -4.11 -7.78
CA ASP A 266 0.07 -3.53 -9.04
C ASP A 266 0.73 -4.18 -10.28
N ALA A 267 1.97 -4.67 -10.14
CA ALA A 267 2.67 -5.41 -11.18
C ALA A 267 2.12 -6.84 -11.41
N TYR A 268 1.42 -7.41 -10.44
CA TYR A 268 0.88 -8.79 -10.48
C TYR A 268 -0.54 -8.84 -9.90
N PRO A 269 -1.55 -8.26 -10.60
CA PRO A 269 -2.90 -8.08 -10.06
C PRO A 269 -3.65 -9.39 -9.79
N ASP A 270 -3.26 -10.47 -10.45
CA ASP A 270 -3.89 -11.79 -10.30
C ASP A 270 -3.34 -12.57 -9.09
N VAL A 271 -2.24 -12.11 -8.49
CA VAL A 271 -1.59 -12.80 -7.38
C VAL A 271 -1.94 -12.11 -6.06
N ARG A 272 -2.48 -12.89 -5.13
CA ARG A 272 -2.82 -12.42 -3.78
C ARG A 272 -1.86 -13.02 -2.77
N TYR A 273 -1.18 -12.15 -2.05
CA TYR A 273 -0.26 -12.56 -0.98
C TYR A 273 -0.97 -12.42 0.37
N PRO A 274 -1.00 -13.49 1.19
CA PRO A 274 -1.56 -13.40 2.52
C PRO A 274 -0.67 -12.54 3.42
N GLY A 275 -1.29 -11.65 4.19
CA GLY A 275 -0.62 -10.76 5.12
C GLY A 275 -1.38 -10.58 6.41
N SER A 276 -0.79 -9.83 7.32
CA SER A 276 -1.43 -9.37 8.54
C SER A 276 -0.90 -8.00 8.95
N VAL A 277 -1.74 -7.20 9.57
CA VAL A 277 -1.35 -5.90 10.13
C VAL A 277 -0.32 -6.14 11.24
N ALA A 278 0.90 -5.68 11.03
CA ALA A 278 1.98 -5.78 12.01
C ALA A 278 1.88 -4.65 13.05
N MET A 279 1.71 -3.43 12.57
CA MET A 279 1.70 -2.24 13.43
C MET A 279 0.98 -1.08 12.73
N ILE A 280 0.33 -0.25 13.52
CA ILE A 280 -0.17 1.08 13.11
C ILE A 280 0.84 2.09 13.64
N VAL A 281 1.39 2.92 12.77
CA VAL A 281 2.35 3.96 13.17
C VAL A 281 1.60 5.07 13.91
N PRO A 282 1.97 5.45 15.15
CA PRO A 282 1.22 6.39 15.95
C PRO A 282 1.49 7.85 15.53
N THR A 283 1.51 8.11 14.23
CA THR A 283 1.74 9.44 13.64
C THR A 283 0.91 9.55 12.37
N ALA A 284 0.14 10.64 12.26
CA ALA A 284 -0.61 10.95 11.05
C ALA A 284 0.19 11.87 10.12
N ASP A 285 0.10 11.64 8.83
CA ASP A 285 0.57 12.56 7.81
C ASP A 285 -0.51 13.61 7.56
N ARG A 286 -0.27 14.85 8.03
CA ARG A 286 -1.22 15.97 7.90
C ARG A 286 -1.46 16.38 6.45
N ALA A 287 -0.48 16.20 5.57
CA ALA A 287 -0.62 16.60 4.17
C ALA A 287 -1.59 15.69 3.41
N LYS A 288 -1.62 14.40 3.78
CA LYS A 288 -2.46 13.39 3.15
C LYS A 288 -3.70 13.01 3.97
N ALA A 289 -3.80 13.44 5.24
CA ALA A 289 -4.79 12.99 6.22
C ALA A 289 -4.83 11.44 6.32
N THR A 290 -3.66 10.81 6.37
CA THR A 290 -3.49 9.36 6.43
C THR A 290 -2.63 8.95 7.62
N VAL A 291 -2.85 7.72 8.09
CA VAL A 291 -2.00 7.03 9.06
C VAL A 291 -1.34 5.85 8.37
N GLN A 292 -0.04 5.72 8.55
CA GLN A 292 0.73 4.62 7.97
C GLN A 292 0.49 3.33 8.75
N VAL A 293 0.11 2.29 8.04
CA VAL A 293 -0.08 0.94 8.58
C VAL A 293 0.95 0.00 7.97
N LYS A 294 1.73 -0.65 8.82
CA LYS A 294 2.72 -1.65 8.40
C LYS A 294 2.07 -3.02 8.35
N VAL A 295 2.12 -3.64 7.19
CA VAL A 295 1.51 -4.94 6.90
C VAL A 295 2.60 -5.93 6.56
N ALA A 296 2.73 -6.98 7.36
CA ALA A 296 3.71 -8.04 7.12
C ALA A 296 3.14 -9.09 6.18
N PHE A 297 3.94 -9.55 5.24
CA PHE A 297 3.63 -10.75 4.47
C PHE A 297 3.75 -11.99 5.35
N ARG A 298 2.83 -12.93 5.20
CA ARG A 298 2.99 -14.27 5.80
C ARG A 298 3.86 -15.17 4.93
N SER A 299 3.75 -15.04 3.63
CA SER A 299 4.57 -15.70 2.63
C SER A 299 4.61 -14.87 1.36
N TYR A 300 5.74 -14.85 0.69
CA TYR A 300 5.94 -14.20 -0.60
C TYR A 300 7.06 -14.90 -1.38
N ASP A 301 7.13 -14.64 -2.67
CA ASP A 301 8.11 -15.20 -3.58
C ASP A 301 9.10 -14.14 -4.10
N ALA A 302 10.01 -14.53 -4.98
CA ALA A 302 11.05 -13.67 -5.52
C ALA A 302 10.53 -12.53 -6.44
N ARG A 303 9.25 -12.53 -6.79
CA ARG A 303 8.62 -11.46 -7.60
C ARG A 303 8.36 -10.20 -6.78
N VAL A 304 8.29 -10.32 -5.45
CA VAL A 304 8.06 -9.19 -4.56
C VAL A 304 9.37 -8.44 -4.37
N LEU A 305 9.43 -7.23 -4.89
CA LEU A 305 10.62 -6.37 -4.79
C LEU A 305 10.30 -5.10 -3.97
N PRO A 306 11.31 -4.54 -3.28
CA PRO A 306 11.17 -3.24 -2.63
C PRO A 306 10.72 -2.15 -3.62
N GLU A 307 10.03 -1.14 -3.11
CA GLU A 307 9.50 0.03 -3.82
C GLU A 307 8.36 -0.30 -4.83
N MET A 308 7.90 -1.57 -4.91
CA MET A 308 6.70 -1.90 -5.69
C MET A 308 5.46 -1.33 -5.04
N SER A 309 4.55 -0.79 -5.87
CA SER A 309 3.21 -0.38 -5.44
C SER A 309 2.36 -1.59 -5.10
N ALA A 310 1.61 -1.49 -4.01
CA ALA A 310 0.75 -2.55 -3.50
C ALA A 310 -0.58 -2.01 -3.00
N LYS A 311 -1.63 -2.80 -3.15
CA LYS A 311 -2.94 -2.59 -2.54
C LYS A 311 -3.15 -3.60 -1.43
N VAL A 312 -3.51 -3.12 -0.25
CA VAL A 312 -3.82 -3.95 0.90
C VAL A 312 -5.32 -3.99 1.09
N HIS A 313 -5.89 -5.17 0.98
CA HIS A 313 -7.28 -5.47 1.26
C HIS A 313 -7.39 -5.97 2.70
N PHE A 314 -7.92 -5.16 3.60
CA PHE A 314 -8.14 -5.55 4.98
C PHE A 314 -9.38 -6.44 5.07
N LEU A 315 -9.21 -7.64 5.59
CA LEU A 315 -10.30 -8.60 5.74
C LEU A 315 -11.02 -8.37 7.09
N PRO A 316 -12.32 -8.67 7.16
CA PRO A 316 -13.01 -8.64 8.43
C PRO A 316 -12.33 -9.57 9.42
N ARG A 317 -12.28 -9.18 10.69
CA ARG A 317 -11.81 -10.08 11.74
C ARG A 317 -12.70 -11.32 11.74
N PRO A 318 -12.14 -12.52 11.90
CA PRO A 318 -12.95 -13.69 12.22
C PRO A 318 -13.66 -13.39 13.55
N SER A 319 -14.92 -12.99 13.46
CA SER A 319 -15.77 -12.86 14.63
C SER A 319 -15.86 -14.25 15.27
N ARG A 320 -15.73 -14.34 16.61
CA ARG A 320 -16.00 -15.59 17.35
C ARG A 320 -17.45 -16.05 17.26
N VAL A 321 -18.33 -15.23 16.69
CA VAL A 321 -19.64 -15.67 16.24
C VAL A 321 -19.38 -16.59 15.06
N ALA A 322 -19.77 -17.84 15.16
CA ALA A 322 -19.63 -18.87 14.14
C ALA A 322 -19.97 -18.25 12.77
N VAL A 323 -18.96 -18.11 11.92
CA VAL A 323 -19.15 -17.63 10.56
C VAL A 323 -20.00 -18.70 9.91
N ASP A 324 -21.26 -18.38 9.72
CA ASP A 324 -22.20 -19.24 8.99
C ASP A 324 -21.65 -19.35 7.58
N THR A 325 -20.85 -20.40 7.35
CA THR A 325 -20.21 -20.74 6.06
C THR A 325 -21.24 -21.25 5.06
N GLN A 326 -22.53 -21.26 5.44
CA GLN A 326 -23.58 -21.70 4.58
C GLN A 326 -23.71 -20.73 3.40
N LEU A 327 -23.72 -21.30 2.20
CA LEU A 327 -24.07 -20.60 0.98
C LEU A 327 -25.45 -19.97 1.19
N VAL A 328 -25.56 -18.66 1.06
CA VAL A 328 -26.83 -17.93 1.15
C VAL A 328 -27.35 -17.62 -0.25
N LEU A 329 -28.63 -17.84 -0.45
CA LEU A 329 -29.31 -17.44 -1.67
C LEU A 329 -29.46 -15.92 -1.66
N VAL A 330 -29.00 -15.23 -2.71
CA VAL A 330 -29.10 -13.79 -2.82
C VAL A 330 -29.86 -13.38 -4.08
N VAL A 331 -30.56 -12.26 -3.97
CA VAL A 331 -31.20 -11.56 -5.08
C VAL A 331 -30.85 -10.08 -5.00
N PRO A 332 -30.82 -9.32 -6.11
CA PRO A 332 -30.62 -7.88 -6.09
C PRO A 332 -31.62 -7.21 -5.15
N SER A 333 -31.18 -6.18 -4.42
CA SER A 333 -32.09 -5.43 -3.52
C SER A 333 -33.25 -4.77 -4.25
N THR A 334 -33.07 -4.44 -5.53
CA THR A 334 -34.08 -3.89 -6.45
C THR A 334 -35.18 -4.89 -6.83
N ALA A 335 -34.91 -6.19 -6.69
CA ALA A 335 -35.88 -7.27 -6.97
C ALA A 335 -36.86 -7.54 -5.83
N VAL A 336 -36.54 -7.05 -4.61
CA VAL A 336 -37.40 -7.22 -3.43
C VAL A 336 -38.27 -5.99 -3.26
N THR A 337 -39.58 -6.19 -3.11
CA THR A 337 -40.54 -5.12 -2.81
C THR A 337 -41.42 -5.50 -1.64
N GLU A 338 -41.89 -4.52 -0.92
CA GLU A 338 -42.85 -4.74 0.18
C GLU A 338 -44.29 -4.54 -0.28
N ARG A 339 -45.13 -5.55 -0.05
CA ARG A 339 -46.57 -5.49 -0.33
C ARG A 339 -47.35 -6.09 0.82
N ASN A 340 -48.40 -5.39 1.23
CA ASN A 340 -49.26 -5.81 2.33
C ASN A 340 -48.48 -6.18 3.61
N GLY A 341 -47.38 -5.46 3.90
CA GLY A 341 -46.52 -5.72 5.05
C GLY A 341 -45.65 -7.00 4.93
N ARG A 342 -45.49 -7.54 3.72
CA ARG A 342 -44.63 -8.72 3.45
C ARG A 342 -43.65 -8.42 2.32
N SER A 343 -42.45 -8.89 2.46
CA SER A 343 -41.44 -8.83 1.39
C SER A 343 -41.75 -9.89 0.33
N VAL A 344 -41.80 -9.47 -0.93
CA VAL A 344 -42.14 -10.31 -2.07
C VAL A 344 -41.15 -10.11 -3.22
N VAL A 345 -40.94 -11.15 -4.01
CA VAL A 345 -40.23 -11.12 -5.29
C VAL A 345 -41.16 -11.57 -6.41
N PHE A 346 -40.90 -11.12 -7.64
CA PHE A 346 -41.68 -11.54 -8.81
C PHE A 346 -40.89 -12.55 -9.60
N VAL A 347 -41.50 -13.71 -9.80
CA VAL A 347 -41.02 -14.79 -10.67
C VAL A 347 -41.89 -14.86 -11.91
N ILE A 348 -41.33 -15.24 -13.05
CA ILE A 348 -42.12 -15.39 -14.29
C ILE A 348 -42.49 -16.84 -14.51
N GLU A 349 -43.81 -17.10 -14.54
CA GLU A 349 -44.38 -18.36 -14.94
C GLU A 349 -45.33 -18.16 -16.12
N ARG A 350 -45.11 -18.89 -17.21
CA ARG A 350 -45.96 -18.87 -18.44
C ARG A 350 -46.20 -17.43 -18.95
N ASN A 351 -45.12 -16.59 -18.99
CA ASN A 351 -45.17 -15.19 -19.41
C ASN A 351 -46.01 -14.25 -18.52
N ARG A 352 -46.24 -14.65 -17.27
CA ARG A 352 -46.94 -13.81 -16.28
C ARG A 352 -46.11 -13.66 -15.03
N ALA A 353 -46.15 -12.49 -14.42
CA ALA A 353 -45.50 -12.24 -13.13
C ALA A 353 -46.28 -12.93 -12.02
N VAL A 354 -45.64 -13.78 -11.24
CA VAL A 354 -46.18 -14.44 -10.05
C VAL A 354 -45.49 -13.86 -8.83
N GLU A 355 -46.28 -13.42 -7.86
CA GLU A 355 -45.80 -12.87 -6.61
C GLU A 355 -45.47 -13.99 -5.63
N VAL A 356 -44.20 -14.06 -5.21
CA VAL A 356 -43.71 -15.08 -4.28
C VAL A 356 -43.27 -14.36 -2.98
N PRO A 357 -43.93 -14.68 -1.85
CA PRO A 357 -43.52 -14.15 -0.56
C PRO A 357 -42.18 -14.75 -0.15
N VAL A 358 -41.27 -13.89 0.32
CA VAL A 358 -39.93 -14.30 0.74
C VAL A 358 -39.59 -13.77 2.14
N VAL A 359 -38.77 -14.54 2.86
CA VAL A 359 -38.21 -14.11 4.13
C VAL A 359 -36.83 -13.51 3.86
N VAL A 360 -36.74 -12.21 4.05
CA VAL A 360 -35.51 -11.43 3.81
C VAL A 360 -34.54 -11.62 4.97
N GLY A 361 -33.27 -11.78 4.68
CA GLY A 361 -32.19 -11.85 5.64
C GLY A 361 -31.32 -10.59 5.64
N ARG A 362 -30.03 -10.76 5.89
CA ARG A 362 -29.04 -9.67 5.88
C ARG A 362 -28.75 -9.18 4.46
N GLN A 363 -28.36 -7.93 4.35
CA GLN A 363 -27.86 -7.37 3.10
C GLN A 363 -26.41 -7.86 2.82
N VAL A 364 -26.12 -8.21 1.58
CA VAL A 364 -24.81 -8.68 1.09
C VAL A 364 -24.44 -7.85 -0.12
N GLY A 365 -23.68 -6.77 0.08
CA GLY A 365 -23.36 -5.79 -0.96
C GLY A 365 -24.61 -5.10 -1.54
N SER A 366 -24.80 -5.16 -2.87
CA SER A 366 -26.00 -4.67 -3.57
C SER A 366 -27.16 -5.68 -3.59
N SER A 367 -27.00 -6.83 -2.94
CA SER A 367 -27.97 -7.92 -2.93
C SER A 367 -28.47 -8.18 -1.51
N VAL A 368 -29.60 -8.86 -1.41
CA VAL A 368 -30.24 -9.24 -0.15
C VAL A 368 -30.32 -10.75 -0.07
N ALA A 369 -29.93 -11.31 1.07
CA ALA A 369 -30.04 -12.75 1.32
C ALA A 369 -31.49 -13.15 1.53
N ILE A 370 -31.93 -14.24 0.91
CA ILE A 370 -33.26 -14.84 1.09
C ILE A 370 -33.10 -16.07 1.97
N ARG A 371 -33.81 -16.09 3.10
CA ARG A 371 -33.79 -17.21 4.05
C ARG A 371 -34.76 -18.30 3.66
N ASP A 372 -35.91 -17.90 3.12
CA ASP A 372 -36.99 -18.85 2.74
C ASP A 372 -37.87 -18.23 1.65
N GLY A 373 -38.57 -19.07 0.89
CA GLY A 373 -39.54 -18.69 -0.15
C GLY A 373 -39.00 -18.73 -1.57
N LEU A 374 -37.70 -18.95 -1.82
CA LEU A 374 -37.15 -19.03 -3.18
C LEU A 374 -36.15 -20.19 -3.34
N ARG A 375 -36.13 -20.80 -4.51
CA ARG A 375 -35.14 -21.85 -4.83
C ARG A 375 -33.93 -21.27 -5.58
N PRO A 376 -32.72 -21.87 -5.43
CA PRO A 376 -31.57 -21.49 -6.22
C PRO A 376 -31.84 -21.65 -7.73
N GLY A 377 -31.35 -20.69 -8.52
CA GLY A 377 -31.47 -20.69 -9.97
C GLY A 377 -32.80 -20.16 -10.52
N VAL A 378 -33.77 -19.84 -9.67
CA VAL A 378 -35.01 -19.19 -10.09
C VAL A 378 -34.74 -17.79 -10.60
N GLN A 379 -35.31 -17.43 -11.75
CA GLN A 379 -35.18 -16.09 -12.32
C GLN A 379 -36.21 -15.16 -11.69
N VAL A 380 -35.71 -14.09 -11.09
CA VAL A 380 -36.51 -13.02 -10.47
C VAL A 380 -36.42 -11.75 -11.31
N VAL A 381 -37.46 -10.95 -11.27
CA VAL A 381 -37.48 -9.63 -11.91
C VAL A 381 -36.53 -8.68 -11.15
N ASP A 382 -35.53 -8.16 -11.84
CA ASP A 382 -34.45 -7.34 -11.23
C ASP A 382 -34.96 -6.00 -10.68
N SER A 383 -35.88 -5.35 -11.40
CA SER A 383 -36.42 -4.06 -10.98
C SER A 383 -37.96 -4.08 -10.98
N VAL A 384 -38.53 -4.02 -9.78
CA VAL A 384 -39.99 -4.06 -9.61
C VAL A 384 -40.58 -2.66 -9.78
N GLY A 385 -41.05 -2.37 -11.00
CA GLY A 385 -41.77 -1.12 -11.27
C GLY A 385 -43.15 -1.07 -10.56
N VAL A 386 -43.63 0.15 -10.25
CA VAL A 386 -44.91 0.39 -9.58
C VAL A 386 -46.12 -0.29 -10.27
N ARG A 387 -46.01 -0.56 -11.57
CA ARG A 387 -47.07 -1.18 -12.38
C ARG A 387 -47.06 -2.71 -12.38
N LEU A 388 -46.01 -3.34 -11.87
CA LEU A 388 -45.91 -4.81 -11.86
C LEU A 388 -46.80 -5.37 -10.72
N ARG A 389 -47.76 -6.19 -11.07
CA ARG A 389 -48.66 -6.91 -10.13
C ARG A 389 -48.74 -8.38 -10.50
N GLY A 390 -49.09 -9.21 -9.53
CA GLY A 390 -49.34 -10.64 -9.79
C GLY A 390 -50.38 -10.82 -10.90
N GLY A 391 -50.09 -11.72 -11.88
CA GLY A 391 -50.95 -12.02 -13.04
C GLY A 391 -50.72 -11.14 -14.27
N VAL A 392 -49.94 -10.06 -14.21
CA VAL A 392 -49.66 -9.17 -15.37
C VAL A 392 -48.79 -9.94 -16.40
N LYS A 393 -49.15 -9.74 -17.68
CA LYS A 393 -48.37 -10.29 -18.80
C LYS A 393 -47.05 -9.52 -18.94
N VAL A 394 -45.94 -10.22 -18.99
CA VAL A 394 -44.58 -9.60 -19.06
C VAL A 394 -43.82 -10.15 -20.28
N THR A 395 -42.95 -9.33 -20.82
CA THR A 395 -42.01 -9.74 -21.87
C THR A 395 -40.61 -9.57 -21.35
N VAL A 396 -39.80 -10.62 -21.42
CA VAL A 396 -38.39 -10.61 -21.01
C VAL A 396 -37.60 -9.86 -22.07
N GLN A 397 -36.80 -8.91 -21.59
CA GLN A 397 -35.94 -8.07 -22.42
C GLN A 397 -34.46 -8.35 -22.11
#